data_2ff4fc146192f6ec3b714f3ab3ab9ca6
#
_entry.id   2ff4fc146192f6ec3b714f3ab3ab9ca6
#
_cell.length_a   1.000
_cell.length_b   1.000
_cell.length_c   1.000
_cell.angle_alpha   90.00
_cell.angle_beta   90.00
_cell.angle_gamma   90.00
#
_symmetry.space_group_name_H-M   'P 1'
#
loop_
_entity.id
_entity.type
_entity.pdbx_description
1 polymer ?
#
loop_
_entity_poly.entity_id
_entity_poly.type
_entity_poly.pdbx_seq_one_letter_code
_entity_poly.pdbx_strand_id
1 'polypeptide(L)'
;MSSVTLPTRYVTIEEEFKRNLELKMSDLQMLKDWTDKQPHLPKIEMFYFVLFLHSNYYRLESTKKTIDNFFTSRTHMPEVFSNRDPIAWKELRKAFTVVAAVPLEQKIKKEYIMTFGKFLDPDPSKFDYLECIKYFFMTCEVQNLIRGTNEGLIVIIDASGLSFAHIARLNLMNLKKIVYYIQEASPIRLKAIHIFNTGPIIDTLLNMIKPFAKAELLELMHFHSSLETAQKFLPIESLPNEYGGKAGSIEEIVTKHIKLLEEFREWFQYDELVGRVNESLRVDKCQNTENLFGVDGSFKRLEID
;
A
#
# COMPACT_ATOMS: atom_id res chain seq x y z
N MET A 1 8.04 11.79 -25.56
CA MET A 1 7.40 11.87 -24.25
C MET A 1 8.49 12.29 -23.28
N SER A 2 8.36 13.46 -22.64
CA SER A 2 9.33 13.93 -21.66
C SER A 2 9.32 12.95 -20.48
N SER A 3 10.49 12.42 -20.15
CA SER A 3 10.68 11.65 -18.92
C SER A 3 10.39 12.57 -17.74
N VAL A 4 9.47 12.17 -16.86
CA VAL A 4 9.25 12.88 -15.60
C VAL A 4 10.54 12.78 -14.79
N THR A 5 11.12 13.92 -14.46
CA THR A 5 12.30 13.94 -13.60
C THR A 5 11.83 13.77 -12.15
N LEU A 6 12.25 12.69 -11.50
CA LEU A 6 11.96 12.51 -10.09
C LEU A 6 12.75 13.52 -9.25
N PRO A 7 12.11 14.15 -8.25
CA PRO A 7 12.71 15.27 -7.50
C PRO A 7 13.82 14.83 -6.55
N THR A 8 13.86 13.55 -6.20
CA THR A 8 14.78 12.99 -5.21
C THR A 8 15.55 11.84 -5.82
N ARG A 9 16.81 11.68 -5.45
CA ARG A 9 17.61 10.53 -5.84
C ARG A 9 16.92 9.25 -5.36
N TYR A 10 16.60 8.37 -6.28
CA TYR A 10 16.11 7.01 -6.00
C TYR A 10 17.19 5.99 -6.32
N VAL A 11 16.96 4.78 -5.80
CA VAL A 11 17.93 3.69 -5.93
C VAL A 11 18.06 3.28 -7.40
N THR A 12 19.28 3.12 -7.85
CA THR A 12 19.59 2.66 -9.21
C THR A 12 19.50 1.13 -9.30
N ILE A 13 19.37 0.62 -10.52
CA ILE A 13 19.39 -0.84 -10.77
C ILE A 13 20.73 -1.45 -10.32
N GLU A 14 21.83 -0.75 -10.51
CA GLU A 14 23.16 -1.19 -10.09
C GLU A 14 23.27 -1.30 -8.55
N GLU A 15 22.64 -0.38 -7.82
CA GLU A 15 22.55 -0.44 -6.36
C GLU A 15 21.68 -1.62 -5.91
N GLU A 16 20.59 -1.91 -6.63
CA GLU A 16 19.74 -3.08 -6.37
C GLU A 16 20.48 -4.41 -6.60
N PHE A 17 21.28 -4.53 -7.64
CA PHE A 17 22.13 -5.71 -7.86
C PHE A 17 23.16 -5.92 -6.76
N LYS A 18 23.68 -4.85 -6.17
CA LYS A 18 24.61 -4.95 -5.03
C LYS A 18 23.92 -5.42 -3.74
N ARG A 19 22.65 -5.08 -3.57
CA ARG A 19 21.85 -5.45 -2.38
C ARG A 19 21.30 -6.87 -2.47
N ASN A 20 20.92 -7.31 -3.66
CA ASN A 20 20.15 -8.52 -3.91
C ASN A 20 20.98 -9.52 -4.72
N LEU A 21 21.68 -10.40 -4.03
CA LEU A 21 22.53 -11.43 -4.67
C LEU A 21 21.71 -12.42 -5.53
N GLU A 22 20.42 -12.59 -5.26
CA GLU A 22 19.51 -13.45 -6.03
C GLU A 22 18.97 -12.77 -7.29
N LEU A 23 19.11 -11.45 -7.42
CA LEU A 23 18.66 -10.69 -8.58
C LEU A 23 19.50 -11.02 -9.81
N LYS A 24 18.86 -11.40 -10.91
CA LYS A 24 19.52 -11.76 -12.17
C LYS A 24 19.00 -10.89 -13.31
N MET A 25 19.91 -10.39 -14.13
CA MET A 25 19.55 -9.62 -15.33
C MET A 25 18.71 -10.47 -16.30
N SER A 26 18.95 -11.78 -16.39
CA SER A 26 18.16 -12.71 -17.19
C SER A 26 16.69 -12.72 -16.80
N ASP A 27 16.39 -12.66 -15.50
CA ASP A 27 15.02 -12.68 -15.00
C ASP A 27 14.29 -11.36 -15.31
N LEU A 28 15.00 -10.23 -15.19
CA LEU A 28 14.48 -8.92 -15.59
C LEU A 28 14.17 -8.89 -17.09
N GLN A 29 15.08 -9.44 -17.92
CA GLN A 29 14.86 -9.52 -19.37
C GLN A 29 13.68 -10.41 -19.72
N MET A 30 13.54 -11.59 -19.06
CA MET A 30 12.40 -12.48 -19.25
C MET A 30 11.07 -11.80 -18.90
N LEU A 31 11.03 -11.01 -17.82
CA LEU A 31 9.83 -10.25 -17.46
C LEU A 31 9.52 -9.16 -18.49
N LYS A 32 10.55 -8.45 -18.95
CA LYS A 32 10.39 -7.44 -19.99
C LYS A 32 9.85 -8.07 -21.30
N ASP A 33 10.45 -9.16 -21.76
CA ASP A 33 10.02 -9.86 -22.97
C ASP A 33 8.60 -10.43 -22.87
N TRP A 34 8.20 -10.83 -21.67
CA TRP A 34 6.84 -11.27 -21.38
C TRP A 34 5.87 -10.09 -21.39
N THR A 35 6.18 -8.97 -20.71
CA THR A 35 5.29 -7.79 -20.69
C THR A 35 5.15 -7.16 -22.07
N ASP A 36 6.19 -7.14 -22.89
CA ASP A 36 6.14 -6.65 -24.28
C ASP A 36 5.15 -7.46 -25.16
N LYS A 37 4.83 -8.69 -24.75
CA LYS A 37 3.81 -9.54 -25.40
C LYS A 37 2.41 -9.42 -24.78
N GLN A 38 2.24 -8.57 -23.77
CA GLN A 38 0.96 -8.31 -23.11
C GLN A 38 0.44 -6.93 -23.52
N PRO A 39 -0.30 -6.80 -24.64
CA PRO A 39 -0.66 -5.49 -25.19
C PRO A 39 -1.58 -4.66 -24.29
N HIS A 40 -2.23 -5.28 -23.31
CA HIS A 40 -3.06 -4.61 -22.32
C HIS A 40 -2.24 -3.92 -21.21
N LEU A 41 -0.99 -4.39 -20.95
CA LEU A 41 -0.15 -3.79 -19.92
C LEU A 41 0.48 -2.48 -20.40
N PRO A 42 0.70 -1.51 -19.50
CA PRO A 42 1.46 -0.32 -19.83
C PRO A 42 2.95 -0.67 -20.02
N LYS A 43 3.69 0.27 -20.60
CA LYS A 43 5.16 0.16 -20.64
C LYS A 43 5.72 0.28 -19.24
N ILE A 44 6.45 -0.76 -18.78
CA ILE A 44 6.98 -0.87 -17.44
C ILE A 44 8.48 -0.56 -17.44
N GLU A 45 8.91 0.32 -16.55
CA GLU A 45 10.33 0.62 -16.35
C GLU A 45 11.05 -0.54 -15.64
N MET A 46 12.33 -0.74 -15.97
CA MET A 46 13.15 -1.86 -15.46
C MET A 46 13.20 -1.92 -13.93
N PHE A 47 13.20 -0.77 -13.27
CA PHE A 47 13.20 -0.67 -11.81
C PHE A 47 11.97 -1.35 -11.17
N TYR A 48 10.80 -1.24 -11.78
CA TYR A 48 9.59 -1.90 -11.27
C TYR A 48 9.69 -3.43 -11.35
N PHE A 49 10.35 -3.98 -12.37
CA PHE A 49 10.59 -5.42 -12.43
C PHE A 49 11.44 -5.91 -11.24
N VAL A 50 12.41 -5.10 -10.78
CA VAL A 50 13.17 -5.40 -9.58
C VAL A 50 12.28 -5.47 -8.35
N LEU A 51 11.40 -4.48 -8.15
CA LEU A 51 10.45 -4.47 -7.02
C LEU A 51 9.51 -5.67 -7.05
N PHE A 52 8.94 -5.99 -8.23
CA PHE A 52 8.05 -7.14 -8.41
C PHE A 52 8.76 -8.47 -8.19
N LEU A 53 9.96 -8.66 -8.74
CA LEU A 53 10.76 -9.87 -8.51
C LEU A 53 11.09 -10.04 -7.04
N HIS A 54 11.59 -8.99 -6.41
CA HIS A 54 11.94 -9.01 -5.01
C HIS A 54 10.74 -9.35 -4.12
N SER A 55 9.58 -8.71 -4.32
CA SER A 55 8.38 -8.96 -3.52
C SER A 55 7.86 -10.41 -3.67
N ASN A 56 8.13 -11.04 -4.81
CA ASN A 56 7.76 -12.42 -5.11
C ASN A 56 8.90 -13.45 -4.85
N TYR A 57 9.93 -13.06 -4.08
CA TYR A 57 11.05 -13.95 -3.76
C TYR A 57 11.70 -14.56 -5.01
N TYR A 58 11.86 -13.74 -6.06
CA TYR A 58 12.46 -14.05 -7.36
C TYR A 58 11.77 -15.20 -8.14
N ARG A 59 10.48 -15.44 -7.87
CA ARG A 59 9.67 -16.44 -8.56
C ARG A 59 8.97 -15.81 -9.77
N LEU A 60 9.43 -16.13 -10.97
CA LEU A 60 8.97 -15.47 -12.21
C LEU A 60 7.45 -15.56 -12.43
N GLU A 61 6.83 -16.75 -12.27
CA GLU A 61 5.40 -16.91 -12.53
C GLU A 61 4.53 -16.14 -11.52
N SER A 62 4.91 -16.14 -10.23
CA SER A 62 4.26 -15.29 -9.24
C SER A 62 4.43 -13.82 -9.56
N THR A 63 5.62 -13.42 -10.04
CA THR A 63 5.94 -12.05 -10.43
C THR A 63 5.06 -11.58 -11.57
N LYS A 64 4.91 -12.39 -12.64
CA LYS A 64 4.02 -12.08 -13.76
C LYS A 64 2.58 -11.84 -13.31
N LYS A 65 2.06 -12.72 -12.44
CA LYS A 65 0.73 -12.57 -11.86
C LYS A 65 0.59 -11.27 -11.05
N THR A 66 1.59 -10.95 -10.21
CA THR A 66 1.59 -9.72 -9.42
C THR A 66 1.64 -8.48 -10.30
N ILE A 67 2.43 -8.49 -11.39
CA ILE A 67 2.49 -7.38 -12.35
C ILE A 67 1.10 -7.14 -12.98
N ASP A 68 0.46 -8.17 -13.49
CA ASP A 68 -0.86 -8.05 -14.11
C ASP A 68 -1.89 -7.56 -13.09
N ASN A 69 -1.95 -8.17 -11.91
CA ASN A 69 -2.84 -7.77 -10.83
C ASN A 69 -2.61 -6.31 -10.38
N PHE A 70 -1.36 -5.86 -10.32
CA PHE A 70 -1.02 -4.49 -9.92
C PHE A 70 -1.64 -3.46 -10.86
N PHE A 71 -1.36 -3.54 -12.15
CA PHE A 71 -1.86 -2.56 -13.11
C PHE A 71 -3.38 -2.69 -13.33
N THR A 72 -3.90 -3.92 -13.32
CA THR A 72 -5.34 -4.18 -13.44
C THR A 72 -6.11 -3.63 -12.23
N SER A 73 -5.65 -3.90 -11.00
CA SER A 73 -6.28 -3.36 -9.80
C SER A 73 -6.28 -1.83 -9.79
N ARG A 74 -5.18 -1.20 -10.15
CA ARG A 74 -5.08 0.27 -10.22
C ARG A 74 -6.03 0.88 -11.24
N THR A 75 -6.35 0.15 -12.30
CA THR A 75 -7.35 0.56 -13.29
C THR A 75 -8.78 0.45 -12.73
N HIS A 76 -9.06 -0.62 -11.98
CA HIS A 76 -10.40 -0.90 -11.45
C HIS A 76 -10.66 -0.36 -10.03
N MET A 77 -9.68 0.39 -9.47
CA MET A 77 -9.80 1.07 -8.18
C MET A 77 -9.49 2.58 -8.31
N PRO A 78 -10.21 3.32 -9.20
CA PRO A 78 -9.96 4.74 -9.39
C PRO A 78 -10.16 5.56 -8.11
N GLU A 79 -11.03 5.11 -7.20
CA GLU A 79 -11.26 5.71 -5.89
C GLU A 79 -10.00 5.83 -5.03
N VAL A 80 -9.03 4.93 -5.24
CA VAL A 80 -7.75 4.92 -4.49
C VAL A 80 -6.59 5.42 -5.35
N PHE A 81 -6.57 5.06 -6.65
CA PHE A 81 -5.42 5.31 -7.52
C PHE A 81 -5.61 6.46 -8.51
N SER A 82 -6.70 7.24 -8.42
CA SER A 82 -6.88 8.49 -9.16
C SER A 82 -7.00 9.68 -8.22
N ASN A 83 -6.85 10.89 -8.77
CA ASN A 83 -6.88 12.14 -8.00
C ASN A 83 -5.79 12.15 -6.91
N ARG A 84 -4.55 11.81 -7.29
CA ARG A 84 -3.41 11.71 -6.40
C ARG A 84 -2.51 12.95 -6.40
N ASP A 85 -3.09 14.13 -6.66
CA ASP A 85 -2.39 15.41 -6.56
C ASP A 85 -2.32 15.86 -5.10
N PRO A 86 -1.14 15.81 -4.44
CA PRO A 86 -1.01 16.12 -3.01
C PRO A 86 -1.14 17.62 -2.71
N ILE A 87 -1.17 18.47 -3.75
CA ILE A 87 -1.34 19.93 -3.61
C ILE A 87 -2.76 20.35 -3.96
N ALA A 88 -3.30 19.87 -5.09
CA ALA A 88 -4.56 20.38 -5.62
C ALA A 88 -5.80 19.58 -5.20
N TRP A 89 -5.66 18.27 -4.88
CA TRP A 89 -6.81 17.45 -4.50
C TRP A 89 -7.23 17.68 -3.04
N LYS A 90 -8.35 18.36 -2.85
CA LYS A 90 -8.81 18.87 -1.54
C LYS A 90 -9.11 17.75 -0.54
N GLU A 91 -9.69 16.65 -1.00
CA GLU A 91 -10.06 15.50 -0.17
C GLU A 91 -8.81 14.81 0.40
N LEU A 92 -7.77 14.62 -0.42
CA LEU A 92 -6.48 14.09 0.03
C LEU A 92 -5.79 15.03 1.03
N ARG A 93 -5.81 16.34 0.75
CA ARG A 93 -5.27 17.34 1.69
C ARG A 93 -6.01 17.31 3.04
N LYS A 94 -7.33 17.08 3.03
CA LYS A 94 -8.10 16.89 4.25
C LYS A 94 -7.63 15.60 4.97
N ALA A 95 -7.41 14.50 4.25
CA ALA A 95 -6.92 13.25 4.85
C ALA A 95 -5.56 13.46 5.58
N PHE A 96 -4.66 14.31 5.06
CA PHE A 96 -3.40 14.67 5.70
C PHE A 96 -3.58 15.33 7.09
N THR A 97 -4.72 15.95 7.34
CA THR A 97 -5.05 16.57 8.65
C THR A 97 -5.82 15.63 9.59
N VAL A 98 -6.37 14.54 9.04
CA VAL A 98 -7.20 13.59 9.81
C VAL A 98 -6.39 12.40 10.29
N VAL A 99 -5.44 11.91 9.48
CA VAL A 99 -4.57 10.79 9.84
C VAL A 99 -3.11 11.10 9.57
N ALA A 100 -2.22 10.54 10.37
CA ALA A 100 -0.84 10.30 10.00
C ALA A 100 -0.77 8.94 9.27
N ALA A 101 -0.05 8.88 8.15
CA ALA A 101 0.33 7.65 7.47
C ALA A 101 1.76 7.84 6.93
N VAL A 102 2.74 7.77 7.83
CA VAL A 102 4.10 8.29 7.60
C VAL A 102 5.16 7.21 7.77
N PRO A 103 6.27 7.27 7.01
CA PRO A 103 7.40 6.38 7.25
C PRO A 103 8.14 6.80 8.52
N LEU A 104 8.64 5.82 9.26
CA LEU A 104 9.62 6.05 10.32
C LEU A 104 11.03 5.85 9.76
N GLU A 105 11.94 6.78 10.08
CA GLU A 105 13.30 6.75 9.53
C GLU A 105 14.20 5.69 10.17
N GLN A 106 13.92 5.29 11.39
CA GLN A 106 14.73 4.28 12.10
C GLN A 106 14.40 2.88 11.58
N LYS A 107 15.45 2.11 11.29
CA LYS A 107 15.33 0.71 10.87
C LYS A 107 15.26 -0.20 12.09
N ILE A 108 14.28 -1.06 12.13
CA ILE A 108 14.31 -2.23 13.03
C ILE A 108 15.33 -3.23 12.46
N LYS A 109 15.76 -4.19 13.27
CA LYS A 109 16.68 -5.27 12.86
C LYS A 109 16.49 -5.64 11.40
N LYS A 110 17.57 -5.63 10.60
CA LYS A 110 17.57 -5.93 9.16
C LYS A 110 16.64 -5.02 8.35
N GLU A 111 17.06 -3.95 7.86
CA GLU A 111 16.49 -3.14 6.76
C GLU A 111 14.94 -3.14 6.53
N TYR A 112 14.13 -3.44 7.56
CA TYR A 112 12.68 -3.29 7.46
C TYR A 112 12.31 -1.81 7.36
N ILE A 113 11.32 -1.49 6.51
CA ILE A 113 10.67 -0.20 6.49
C ILE A 113 9.50 -0.25 7.47
N MET A 114 9.34 0.80 8.28
CA MET A 114 8.18 0.96 9.14
C MET A 114 7.32 2.10 8.63
N THR A 115 6.02 1.89 8.58
CA THR A 115 5.03 2.94 8.35
C THR A 115 4.14 3.06 9.58
N PHE A 116 3.99 4.28 10.10
CA PHE A 116 3.21 4.57 11.28
C PHE A 116 1.91 5.27 10.92
N GLY A 117 0.80 4.79 11.48
CA GLY A 117 -0.54 5.34 11.29
C GLY A 117 -1.23 5.67 12.61
N LYS A 118 -1.95 6.81 12.64
CA LYS A 118 -2.84 7.19 13.75
C LYS A 118 -3.83 8.26 13.32
N PHE A 119 -4.90 8.44 14.09
CA PHE A 119 -5.72 9.64 13.95
C PHE A 119 -5.00 10.87 14.51
N LEU A 120 -4.97 11.94 13.73
CA LEU A 120 -4.61 13.30 14.16
C LEU A 120 -5.85 14.05 14.64
N ASP A 121 -6.97 13.83 13.95
CA ASP A 121 -8.30 14.30 14.33
C ASP A 121 -9.27 13.12 14.31
N PRO A 122 -9.74 12.64 15.48
CA PRO A 122 -10.62 11.49 15.56
C PRO A 122 -12.11 11.81 15.33
N ASP A 123 -12.46 12.97 14.76
CA ASP A 123 -13.83 13.28 14.39
C ASP A 123 -14.28 12.43 13.19
N PRO A 124 -15.24 11.49 13.38
CA PRO A 124 -15.69 10.63 12.29
C PRO A 124 -16.30 11.40 11.11
N SER A 125 -16.81 12.61 11.31
CA SER A 125 -17.40 13.41 10.24
C SER A 125 -16.37 13.87 9.21
N LYS A 126 -15.09 13.92 9.61
CA LYS A 126 -13.96 14.32 8.76
C LYS A 126 -13.26 13.15 8.09
N PHE A 127 -13.53 11.92 8.56
CA PHE A 127 -12.86 10.71 8.12
C PHE A 127 -13.40 10.22 6.77
N ASP A 128 -12.55 10.28 5.75
CA ASP A 128 -12.73 9.58 4.48
C ASP A 128 -11.68 8.47 4.39
N TYR A 129 -12.10 7.22 4.59
CA TYR A 129 -11.16 6.11 4.66
C TYR A 129 -10.46 5.84 3.32
N LEU A 130 -11.12 6.13 2.17
CA LEU A 130 -10.50 5.92 0.85
C LEU A 130 -9.36 6.91 0.61
N GLU A 131 -9.54 8.17 1.00
CA GLU A 131 -8.47 9.16 0.95
C GLU A 131 -7.34 8.84 1.94
N CYS A 132 -7.67 8.30 3.12
CA CYS A 132 -6.66 7.84 4.08
C CYS A 132 -5.86 6.64 3.54
N ILE A 133 -6.51 5.67 2.87
CA ILE A 133 -5.86 4.54 2.20
C ILE A 133 -5.03 5.01 1.00
N LYS A 134 -5.53 5.97 0.21
CA LYS A 134 -4.78 6.62 -0.86
C LYS A 134 -3.47 7.21 -0.34
N TYR A 135 -3.56 7.98 0.74
CA TYR A 135 -2.40 8.55 1.42
C TYR A 135 -1.40 7.47 1.84
N PHE A 136 -1.87 6.40 2.47
CA PHE A 136 -1.02 5.27 2.87
C PHE A 136 -0.31 4.61 1.67
N PHE A 137 -1.02 4.35 0.56
CA PHE A 137 -0.38 3.75 -0.61
C PHE A 137 0.59 4.72 -1.29
N MET A 138 0.28 6.01 -1.37
CA MET A 138 1.22 7.03 -1.85
C MET A 138 2.50 7.04 -1.01
N THR A 139 2.38 6.92 0.32
CA THR A 139 3.53 6.79 1.22
C THR A 139 4.38 5.55 0.89
N CYS A 140 3.75 4.39 0.73
CA CYS A 140 4.46 3.15 0.38
C CYS A 140 5.17 3.25 -0.98
N GLU A 141 4.51 3.83 -1.98
CA GLU A 141 5.07 4.00 -3.32
C GLU A 141 6.31 4.91 -3.31
N VAL A 142 6.23 6.05 -2.64
CA VAL A 142 7.38 6.97 -2.51
C VAL A 142 8.54 6.32 -1.75
N GLN A 143 8.25 5.53 -0.70
CA GLN A 143 9.30 4.79 -0.01
C GLN A 143 9.97 3.76 -0.90
N ASN A 144 9.23 3.04 -1.74
CA ASN A 144 9.79 2.10 -2.71
C ASN A 144 10.67 2.82 -3.76
N LEU A 145 10.25 3.99 -4.24
CA LEU A 145 11.04 4.78 -5.20
C LEU A 145 12.35 5.29 -4.60
N ILE A 146 12.32 5.79 -3.36
CA ILE A 146 13.49 6.39 -2.71
C ILE A 146 14.45 5.31 -2.19
N ARG A 147 13.94 4.24 -1.60
CA ARG A 147 14.73 3.25 -0.87
C ARG A 147 15.01 1.98 -1.65
N GLY A 148 14.23 1.71 -2.71
CA GLY A 148 14.28 0.45 -3.44
C GLY A 148 13.80 -0.74 -2.63
N THR A 149 14.34 -1.92 -2.96
CA THR A 149 14.01 -3.17 -2.26
C THR A 149 14.47 -3.14 -0.80
N ASN A 150 13.73 -3.84 0.04
CA ASN A 150 13.99 -3.95 1.48
C ASN A 150 13.47 -5.30 2.01
N GLU A 151 13.93 -5.72 3.18
CA GLU A 151 13.56 -7.01 3.78
C GLU A 151 12.05 -7.15 4.07
N GLY A 152 11.33 -6.04 4.17
CA GLY A 152 9.89 -6.00 4.27
C GLY A 152 9.35 -4.75 4.95
N LEU A 153 8.03 -4.61 4.89
CA LEU A 153 7.26 -3.54 5.51
C LEU A 153 6.62 -4.02 6.81
N ILE A 154 6.79 -3.24 7.87
CA ILE A 154 6.03 -3.36 9.11
C ILE A 154 5.12 -2.14 9.22
N VAL A 155 3.82 -2.38 9.34
CA VAL A 155 2.82 -1.33 9.55
C VAL A 155 2.50 -1.27 11.04
N ILE A 156 2.55 -0.08 11.61
CA ILE A 156 2.29 0.18 13.04
C ILE A 156 1.12 1.15 13.12
N ILE A 157 0.04 0.78 13.79
CA ILE A 157 -1.17 1.59 13.87
C ILE A 157 -1.55 1.81 15.34
N ASP A 158 -1.68 3.07 15.72
CA ASP A 158 -2.35 3.46 16.95
C ASP A 158 -3.85 3.59 16.67
N ALA A 159 -4.65 2.68 17.24
CA ALA A 159 -6.10 2.66 17.07
C ALA A 159 -6.85 3.61 18.02
N SER A 160 -6.14 4.43 18.80
CA SER A 160 -6.76 5.46 19.65
C SER A 160 -7.65 6.38 18.82
N GLY A 161 -8.87 6.60 19.30
CA GLY A 161 -9.87 7.44 18.60
C GLY A 161 -10.74 6.71 17.58
N LEU A 162 -10.43 5.44 17.24
CA LEU A 162 -11.31 4.63 16.40
C LEU A 162 -12.66 4.39 17.10
N SER A 163 -13.77 4.63 16.39
CA SER A 163 -15.14 4.48 16.90
C SER A 163 -16.04 3.75 15.93
N PHE A 164 -17.22 3.29 16.39
CA PHE A 164 -18.23 2.66 15.52
C PHE A 164 -18.68 3.59 14.39
N ALA A 165 -18.67 4.91 14.61
CA ALA A 165 -19.00 5.88 13.57
C ALA A 165 -17.96 5.90 12.42
N HIS A 166 -16.70 5.56 12.68
CA HIS A 166 -15.70 5.34 11.63
C HIS A 166 -15.98 4.05 10.86
N ILE A 167 -16.29 2.95 11.58
CA ILE A 167 -16.61 1.65 10.95
C ILE A 167 -17.84 1.77 10.05
N ALA A 168 -18.87 2.52 10.48
CA ALA A 168 -20.09 2.73 9.69
C ALA A 168 -19.87 3.48 8.35
N ARG A 169 -18.69 4.12 8.18
CA ARG A 169 -18.31 4.78 6.93
C ARG A 169 -17.58 3.86 5.96
N LEU A 170 -17.20 2.66 6.38
CA LEU A 170 -16.51 1.71 5.51
C LEU A 170 -17.50 1.07 4.53
N ASN A 171 -17.13 1.06 3.26
CA ASN A 171 -17.84 0.32 2.23
C ASN A 171 -17.20 -1.06 2.07
N LEU A 172 -17.99 -2.12 2.20
CA LEU A 172 -17.51 -3.49 2.21
C LEU A 172 -16.85 -3.90 0.88
N MET A 173 -17.38 -3.40 -0.25
CA MET A 173 -16.80 -3.67 -1.57
C MET A 173 -15.42 -3.04 -1.71
N ASN A 174 -15.27 -1.77 -1.29
CA ASN A 174 -13.99 -1.10 -1.35
C ASN A 174 -12.99 -1.73 -0.38
N LEU A 175 -13.44 -2.19 0.80
CA LEU A 175 -12.61 -2.94 1.73
C LEU A 175 -12.09 -4.24 1.09
N LYS A 176 -12.95 -5.00 0.40
CA LYS A 176 -12.58 -6.19 -0.35
C LYS A 176 -11.52 -5.89 -1.42
N LYS A 177 -11.70 -4.81 -2.21
CA LYS A 177 -10.72 -4.37 -3.20
C LYS A 177 -9.36 -4.03 -2.58
N ILE A 178 -9.36 -3.31 -1.47
CA ILE A 178 -8.14 -2.93 -0.75
C ILE A 178 -7.40 -4.19 -0.23
N VAL A 179 -8.12 -5.12 0.40
CA VAL A 179 -7.57 -6.39 0.87
C VAL A 179 -6.99 -7.20 -0.29
N TYR A 180 -7.71 -7.27 -1.42
CA TYR A 180 -7.22 -7.93 -2.63
C TYR A 180 -5.91 -7.29 -3.13
N TYR A 181 -5.87 -5.95 -3.24
CA TYR A 181 -4.67 -5.25 -3.69
C TYR A 181 -3.46 -5.55 -2.80
N ILE A 182 -3.64 -5.52 -1.48
CA ILE A 182 -2.56 -5.83 -0.52
C ILE A 182 -2.02 -7.26 -0.71
N GLN A 183 -2.90 -8.24 -0.93
CA GLN A 183 -2.54 -9.65 -0.98
C GLN A 183 -2.00 -10.11 -2.35
N GLU A 184 -2.56 -9.56 -3.44
CA GLU A 184 -2.35 -10.13 -4.78
C GLU A 184 -1.57 -9.20 -5.72
N ALA A 185 -1.53 -7.92 -5.42
CA ALA A 185 -1.07 -6.90 -6.37
C ALA A 185 0.11 -6.06 -5.87
N SER A 186 0.18 -5.79 -4.57
CA SER A 186 1.20 -4.88 -4.02
C SER A 186 2.61 -5.46 -4.13
N PRO A 187 3.60 -4.72 -4.71
CA PRO A 187 4.98 -5.17 -4.81
C PRO A 187 5.76 -4.94 -3.49
N ILE A 188 5.20 -5.39 -2.38
CA ILE A 188 5.74 -5.18 -1.04
C ILE A 188 5.79 -6.51 -0.29
N ARG A 189 6.89 -6.81 0.40
CA ARG A 189 6.95 -7.90 1.38
C ARG A 189 6.36 -7.40 2.70
N LEU A 190 5.06 -7.56 2.90
CA LEU A 190 4.43 -7.26 4.18
C LEU A 190 4.90 -8.29 5.23
N LYS A 191 5.41 -7.84 6.37
CA LYS A 191 5.97 -8.69 7.43
C LYS A 191 5.13 -8.71 8.69
N ALA A 192 4.53 -7.59 9.05
CA ALA A 192 3.62 -7.50 10.18
C ALA A 192 2.76 -6.24 10.08
N ILE A 193 1.58 -6.32 10.68
CA ILE A 193 0.71 -5.18 10.98
C ILE A 193 0.46 -5.22 12.48
N HIS A 194 1.09 -4.30 13.22
CA HIS A 194 0.88 -4.15 14.65
C HIS A 194 -0.13 -3.03 14.91
N ILE A 195 -1.24 -3.36 15.55
CA ILE A 195 -2.29 -2.42 15.91
C ILE A 195 -2.39 -2.40 17.43
N PHE A 196 -2.12 -1.27 18.06
CA PHE A 196 -2.18 -1.11 19.51
C PHE A 196 -3.25 -0.11 19.95
N ASN A 197 -3.52 -0.04 21.25
CA ASN A 197 -4.68 0.65 21.83
C ASN A 197 -6.01 0.14 21.24
N THR A 198 -6.07 -1.17 21.00
CA THR A 198 -7.27 -1.79 20.43
C THR A 198 -8.34 -1.96 21.51
N GLY A 199 -9.52 -1.39 21.26
CA GLY A 199 -10.72 -1.63 22.04
C GLY A 199 -11.61 -2.72 21.42
N PRO A 200 -12.80 -2.99 21.98
CA PRO A 200 -13.73 -4.04 21.48
C PRO A 200 -14.16 -3.85 20.03
N ILE A 201 -14.05 -2.64 19.50
CA ILE A 201 -14.40 -2.29 18.11
C ILE A 201 -13.55 -3.03 17.08
N ILE A 202 -12.34 -3.46 17.47
CA ILE A 202 -11.43 -4.14 16.55
C ILE A 202 -11.99 -5.46 16.05
N ASP A 203 -12.77 -6.17 16.88
CA ASP A 203 -13.41 -7.42 16.48
C ASP A 203 -14.44 -7.19 15.37
N THR A 204 -15.14 -6.06 15.40
CA THR A 204 -16.08 -5.68 14.33
C THR A 204 -15.33 -5.45 13.02
N LEU A 205 -14.22 -4.70 13.05
CA LEU A 205 -13.40 -4.46 11.87
C LEU A 205 -12.81 -5.77 11.32
N LEU A 206 -12.29 -6.63 12.19
CA LEU A 206 -11.76 -7.94 11.81
C LEU A 206 -12.83 -8.81 11.14
N ASN A 207 -14.04 -8.84 11.69
CA ASN A 207 -15.13 -9.62 11.11
C ASN A 207 -15.53 -9.11 9.71
N MET A 208 -15.34 -7.82 9.42
CA MET A 208 -15.54 -7.26 8.08
C MET A 208 -14.41 -7.64 7.11
N ILE A 209 -13.17 -7.81 7.60
CA ILE A 209 -11.98 -8.12 6.78
C ILE A 209 -11.86 -9.61 6.52
N LYS A 210 -12.09 -10.45 7.52
CA LYS A 210 -11.89 -11.92 7.48
C LYS A 210 -12.47 -12.62 6.25
N PRO A 211 -13.67 -12.27 5.72
CA PRO A 211 -14.22 -12.95 4.54
C PRO A 211 -13.39 -12.75 3.26
N PHE A 212 -12.51 -11.75 3.21
CA PHE A 212 -11.71 -11.36 2.05
C PHE A 212 -10.22 -11.62 2.24
N ALA A 213 -9.79 -11.78 3.50
CA ALA A 213 -8.39 -11.96 3.86
C ALA A 213 -7.99 -13.43 3.80
N LYS A 214 -6.85 -13.72 3.16
CA LYS A 214 -6.20 -15.03 3.24
C LYS A 214 -5.62 -15.26 4.64
N ALA A 215 -5.44 -16.52 5.01
CA ALA A 215 -4.86 -16.90 6.29
C ALA A 215 -3.51 -16.22 6.53
N GLU A 216 -2.66 -16.17 5.50
CA GLU A 216 -1.33 -15.57 5.55
C GLU A 216 -1.38 -14.07 5.90
N LEU A 217 -2.37 -13.31 5.41
CA LEU A 217 -2.53 -11.91 5.79
C LEU A 217 -3.01 -11.78 7.24
N LEU A 218 -3.95 -12.63 7.67
CA LEU A 218 -4.48 -12.60 9.03
C LEU A 218 -3.39 -12.94 10.06
N GLU A 219 -2.49 -13.85 9.76
CA GLU A 219 -1.34 -14.22 10.61
C GLU A 219 -0.34 -13.06 10.79
N LEU A 220 -0.27 -12.13 9.85
CA LEU A 220 0.56 -10.94 9.96
C LEU A 220 -0.07 -9.82 10.81
N MET A 221 -1.35 -9.93 11.19
CA MET A 221 -2.06 -8.94 11.99
C MET A 221 -1.94 -9.25 13.47
N HIS A 222 -1.31 -8.34 14.23
CA HIS A 222 -1.08 -8.47 15.66
C HIS A 222 -1.79 -7.35 16.40
N PHE A 223 -2.67 -7.73 17.31
CA PHE A 223 -3.49 -6.79 18.09
C PHE A 223 -2.99 -6.70 19.52
N HIS A 224 -2.84 -5.48 20.01
CA HIS A 224 -2.31 -5.20 21.33
C HIS A 224 -3.27 -4.27 22.07
N SER A 225 -3.60 -4.60 23.32
CA SER A 225 -4.47 -3.77 24.16
C SER A 225 -3.83 -2.41 24.49
N SER A 226 -2.52 -2.35 24.52
CA SER A 226 -1.76 -1.12 24.84
C SER A 226 -0.39 -1.12 24.14
N LEU A 227 0.28 0.04 24.20
CA LEU A 227 1.65 0.17 23.72
C LEU A 227 2.62 -0.75 24.49
N GLU A 228 2.46 -0.92 25.80
CA GLU A 228 3.32 -1.80 26.61
C GLU A 228 3.29 -3.25 26.13
N THR A 229 2.13 -3.73 25.68
CA THR A 229 2.03 -5.09 25.13
C THR A 229 2.66 -5.20 23.74
N ALA A 230 2.67 -4.12 22.95
CA ALA A 230 3.31 -4.06 21.65
C ALA A 230 4.85 -3.93 21.73
N GLN A 231 5.40 -3.40 22.83
CA GLN A 231 6.85 -3.19 23.04
C GLN A 231 7.70 -4.45 22.88
N LYS A 232 7.13 -5.63 23.11
CA LYS A 232 7.82 -6.92 22.92
C LYS A 232 8.18 -7.18 21.46
N PHE A 233 7.48 -6.54 20.53
CA PHE A 233 7.59 -6.73 19.09
C PHE A 233 8.16 -5.50 18.37
N LEU A 234 7.96 -4.31 18.95
CA LEU A 234 8.35 -3.03 18.38
C LEU A 234 9.40 -2.35 19.27
N PRO A 235 10.55 -1.96 18.71
CA PRO A 235 11.52 -1.16 19.46
C PRO A 235 10.93 0.25 19.68
N ILE A 236 10.70 0.61 20.93
CA ILE A 236 10.13 1.91 21.33
C ILE A 236 10.95 3.07 20.75
N GLU A 237 12.27 2.93 20.73
CA GLU A 237 13.17 3.98 20.18
C GLU A 237 12.86 4.36 18.73
N SER A 238 12.22 3.46 17.98
CA SER A 238 11.83 3.69 16.58
C SER A 238 10.49 4.42 16.42
N LEU A 239 9.74 4.61 17.51
CA LEU A 239 8.45 5.29 17.49
C LEU A 239 8.62 6.81 17.63
N PRO A 240 7.57 7.59 17.31
CA PRO A 240 7.54 9.03 17.57
C PRO A 240 7.75 9.37 19.06
N ASN A 241 8.18 10.60 19.32
CA ASN A 241 8.50 11.08 20.66
C ASN A 241 7.33 10.95 21.64
N GLU A 242 6.10 11.11 21.16
CA GLU A 242 4.86 10.98 21.93
C GLU A 242 4.64 9.58 22.50
N TYR A 243 5.34 8.58 21.97
CA TYR A 243 5.33 7.19 22.42
C TYR A 243 6.61 6.81 23.20
N GLY A 244 7.41 7.80 23.60
CA GLY A 244 8.69 7.58 24.27
C GLY A 244 9.82 7.17 23.32
N GLY A 245 9.61 7.31 22.01
CA GLY A 245 10.61 7.01 20.98
C GLY A 245 11.53 8.19 20.66
N LYS A 246 12.31 8.03 19.57
CA LYS A 246 13.32 8.99 19.12
C LYS A 246 13.18 9.35 17.63
N ALA A 247 12.06 9.00 16.99
CA ALA A 247 11.86 9.25 15.56
C ALA A 247 11.55 10.73 15.22
N GLY A 248 11.36 11.59 16.20
CA GLY A 248 10.87 12.97 16.08
C GLY A 248 9.43 13.08 16.56
N SER A 249 8.88 14.29 16.64
CA SER A 249 7.47 14.48 16.94
C SER A 249 6.59 14.08 15.74
N ILE A 250 5.35 13.65 16.02
CA ILE A 250 4.41 13.28 14.96
C ILE A 250 4.20 14.46 14.02
N GLU A 251 4.08 15.67 14.54
CA GLU A 251 3.88 16.89 13.75
C GLU A 251 5.04 17.13 12.77
N GLU A 252 6.28 17.03 13.25
CA GLU A 252 7.49 17.18 12.42
C GLU A 252 7.55 16.11 11.33
N ILE A 253 7.29 14.84 11.69
CA ILE A 253 7.32 13.70 10.75
C ILE A 253 6.26 13.88 9.67
N VAL A 254 5.02 14.22 10.06
CA VAL A 254 3.90 14.45 9.13
C VAL A 254 4.19 15.61 8.21
N THR A 255 4.65 16.74 8.75
CA THR A 255 4.97 17.94 7.95
C THR A 255 6.06 17.66 6.92
N LYS A 256 7.13 16.98 7.34
CA LYS A 256 8.23 16.58 6.44
C LYS A 256 7.73 15.62 5.36
N HIS A 257 6.90 14.65 5.74
CA HIS A 257 6.40 13.65 4.81
C HIS A 257 5.43 14.22 3.78
N ILE A 258 4.53 15.12 4.18
CA ILE A 258 3.63 15.81 3.23
C ILE A 258 4.44 16.59 2.20
N LYS A 259 5.46 17.35 2.62
CA LYS A 259 6.35 18.05 1.68
C LYS A 259 7.01 17.08 0.69
N LEU A 260 7.45 15.93 1.17
CA LEU A 260 8.02 14.90 0.30
C LEU A 260 6.99 14.39 -0.73
N LEU A 261 5.73 14.15 -0.32
CA LEU A 261 4.67 13.77 -1.27
C LEU A 261 4.40 14.89 -2.29
N GLU A 262 4.43 16.16 -1.86
CA GLU A 262 4.28 17.32 -2.74
C GLU A 262 5.40 17.39 -3.80
N GLU A 263 6.64 17.03 -3.44
CA GLU A 263 7.77 16.91 -4.38
C GLU A 263 7.53 15.83 -5.45
N PHE A 264 6.80 14.75 -5.12
CA PHE A 264 6.45 13.67 -6.04
C PHE A 264 5.18 13.93 -6.85
N ARG A 265 4.61 15.15 -6.80
CA ARG A 265 3.36 15.50 -7.48
C ARG A 265 3.34 15.12 -8.96
N GLU A 266 4.37 15.51 -9.72
CA GLU A 266 4.45 15.23 -11.16
C GLU A 266 4.52 13.73 -11.44
N TRP A 267 5.21 12.99 -10.57
CA TRP A 267 5.28 11.54 -10.67
C TRP A 267 3.90 10.89 -10.44
N PHE A 268 3.15 11.33 -9.43
CA PHE A 268 1.79 10.81 -9.20
C PHE A 268 0.86 11.07 -10.38
N GLN A 269 0.93 12.27 -10.96
CA GLN A 269 0.14 12.65 -12.13
C GLN A 269 0.54 11.81 -13.35
N TYR A 270 1.83 11.61 -13.57
CA TYR A 270 2.33 10.76 -14.66
C TYR A 270 1.90 9.31 -14.48
N ASP A 271 2.09 8.72 -13.31
CA ASP A 271 1.71 7.33 -13.02
C ASP A 271 0.18 7.14 -13.16
N GLU A 272 -0.61 8.11 -12.76
CA GLU A 272 -2.06 8.06 -12.95
C GLU A 272 -2.43 8.00 -14.44
N LEU A 273 -1.71 8.71 -15.29
CA LEU A 273 -1.94 8.77 -16.73
C LEU A 273 -1.49 7.49 -17.44
N VAL A 274 -0.31 6.94 -17.09
CA VAL A 274 0.31 5.84 -17.85
C VAL A 274 0.24 4.48 -17.17
N GLY A 275 0.07 4.43 -15.86
CA GLY A 275 0.10 3.20 -15.05
C GLY A 275 -1.23 2.45 -15.05
N ARG A 276 -1.89 2.30 -16.20
CA ARG A 276 -3.20 1.64 -16.34
C ARG A 276 -3.19 0.61 -17.43
N VAL A 277 -3.99 -0.45 -17.28
CA VAL A 277 -4.21 -1.43 -18.34
C VAL A 277 -5.23 -0.91 -19.36
N ASN A 278 -5.09 -1.38 -20.61
CA ASN A 278 -6.13 -1.25 -21.61
C ASN A 278 -6.81 -2.62 -21.80
N GLU A 279 -7.90 -2.85 -21.08
CA GLU A 279 -8.62 -4.12 -21.09
C GLU A 279 -9.11 -4.55 -22.49
N SER A 280 -9.32 -3.61 -23.41
CA SER A 280 -9.73 -3.94 -24.80
C SER A 280 -8.63 -4.65 -25.60
N LEU A 281 -7.38 -4.58 -25.14
CA LEU A 281 -6.22 -5.21 -25.75
C LEU A 281 -5.79 -6.50 -25.04
N ARG A 282 -6.49 -6.90 -23.95
CA ARG A 282 -6.15 -8.13 -23.23
C ARG A 282 -6.35 -9.36 -24.12
N VAL A 283 -5.35 -10.21 -24.21
CA VAL A 283 -5.37 -11.42 -25.05
C VAL A 283 -6.37 -12.45 -24.52
N ASP A 284 -6.44 -12.57 -23.19
CA ASP A 284 -7.39 -13.45 -22.51
C ASP A 284 -8.74 -12.75 -22.28
N LYS A 285 -9.59 -13.35 -21.44
CA LYS A 285 -10.88 -12.74 -21.06
C LYS A 285 -10.65 -11.37 -20.39
N CYS A 286 -11.30 -10.34 -20.90
CA CYS A 286 -11.30 -9.00 -20.35
C CYS A 286 -11.65 -9.04 -18.85
N GLN A 287 -10.86 -8.36 -18.02
CA GLN A 287 -11.12 -8.22 -16.60
C GLN A 287 -12.04 -7.02 -16.38
N ASN A 288 -13.00 -7.18 -15.50
CA ASN A 288 -13.82 -6.09 -14.98
C ASN A 288 -13.80 -6.13 -13.44
N THR A 289 -14.35 -5.11 -12.83
CA THR A 289 -14.40 -5.01 -11.36
C THR A 289 -15.08 -6.23 -10.72
N GLU A 290 -16.11 -6.77 -11.33
CA GLU A 290 -16.87 -7.92 -10.83
C GLU A 290 -16.03 -9.21 -10.89
N ASN A 291 -15.42 -9.49 -12.03
CA ASN A 291 -14.57 -10.67 -12.21
C ASN A 291 -13.31 -10.62 -11.34
N LEU A 292 -12.63 -9.45 -11.31
CA LEU A 292 -11.37 -9.29 -10.60
C LEU A 292 -11.54 -9.43 -9.10
N PHE A 293 -12.58 -8.83 -8.55
CA PHE A 293 -12.80 -8.84 -7.09
C PHE A 293 -13.85 -9.88 -6.65
N GLY A 294 -14.30 -10.75 -7.56
CA GLY A 294 -15.18 -11.87 -7.22
C GLY A 294 -16.56 -11.43 -6.69
N VAL A 295 -17.20 -10.48 -7.38
CA VAL A 295 -18.57 -10.05 -7.07
C VAL A 295 -19.61 -11.00 -7.68
N ASP A 296 -19.23 -11.68 -8.76
CA ASP A 296 -20.06 -12.72 -9.37
C ASP A 296 -20.24 -13.90 -8.41
N GLY A 297 -21.44 -14.02 -7.88
CA GLY A 297 -21.90 -15.20 -7.11
C GLY A 297 -22.19 -15.00 -5.62
N SER A 298 -22.03 -13.79 -5.05
CA SER A 298 -22.38 -13.58 -3.64
C SER A 298 -23.85 -13.21 -3.38
N PHE A 299 -24.65 -13.02 -4.43
CA PHE A 299 -26.11 -12.90 -4.34
C PHE A 299 -26.77 -14.18 -4.89
N LYS A 300 -26.62 -15.32 -4.19
CA LYS A 300 -27.67 -16.33 -4.28
C LYS A 300 -28.94 -15.67 -3.75
N ARG A 301 -29.95 -15.47 -4.64
CA ARG A 301 -31.30 -15.16 -4.26
C ARG A 301 -31.69 -16.05 -3.08
N LEU A 302 -31.96 -15.46 -1.93
CA LEU A 302 -32.80 -16.06 -0.92
C LEU A 302 -34.21 -16.11 -1.54
N GLU A 303 -34.57 -17.21 -2.15
CA GLU A 303 -35.95 -17.54 -2.38
C GLU A 303 -36.52 -17.81 -1.00
N ILE A 304 -37.34 -16.88 -0.54
CA ILE A 304 -38.18 -17.04 0.66
C ILE A 304 -39.42 -17.77 0.17
N ASP A 305 -39.51 -19.08 0.48
CA ASP A 305 -40.77 -19.83 0.44
C ASP A 305 -41.67 -19.42 1.61
#